data_ea4437c90b51e3823e127253899265c3
#
_entry.id   ea4437c90b51e3823e127253899265c3
#
_cell.length_a   1.000
_cell.length_b   1.000
_cell.length_c   1.000
_cell.angle_alpha   90.00
_cell.angle_beta   90.00
_cell.angle_gamma   90.00
#
_symmetry.space_group_name_H-M   'P 1'
#
loop_
_entity.id
_entity.type
_entity.pdbx_description
1 polymer ?
#
loop_
_entity_poly.entity_id
_entity_poly.type
_entity_poly.pdbx_seq_one_letter_code
_entity_poly.pdbx_strand_id
1 'polypeptide(L)'
;MKYKLLGDGYTFLARETVLLNRGIDESLFTLDKSVIEDYNNYDNINEGVELLVQHINNNSNILIVADCDVDGVTSFAILYNYLKEEYGDKVNLEFVIHEDKEHGLSKDIIIEDHINLVILPDAGSNDYFQHKCLKDRGVDVLILDHHDCEKYSENAIVINNQLSNNVHNKNLAGVGVTYKFLKALDGYLFNDKADYYLDLVALGNVADVMLLTEKETRYFVYKGLENVNNTFLKALIDVNSFDLNGKY
;
A
#
# COMPACT_ATOMS: atom_id res chain seq x y z
N MET A 1 28.82 19.71 20.23
CA MET A 1 28.42 18.73 19.22
C MET A 1 29.65 18.33 18.43
N LYS A 2 30.01 17.04 18.38
CA LYS A 2 31.14 16.57 17.56
C LYS A 2 30.58 16.15 16.19
N TYR A 3 31.09 16.73 15.12
CA TYR A 3 30.75 16.30 13.74
C TYR A 3 32.03 15.75 13.07
N LYS A 4 31.82 14.89 12.09
CA LYS A 4 32.87 14.31 11.26
C LYS A 4 32.57 14.69 9.81
N LEU A 5 33.57 15.30 9.15
CA LEU A 5 33.49 15.53 7.71
C LEU A 5 33.63 14.17 7.00
N LEU A 6 32.72 13.84 6.14
CA LEU A 6 32.71 12.54 5.41
C LEU A 6 33.36 12.64 4.01
N GLY A 7 33.65 13.86 3.53
CA GLY A 7 34.40 14.09 2.30
C GLY A 7 35.86 14.44 2.59
N ASP A 8 36.70 14.42 1.57
CA ASP A 8 38.12 14.81 1.63
C ASP A 8 38.35 16.32 1.77
N GLY A 9 37.28 17.13 1.69
CA GLY A 9 37.31 18.60 1.76
C GLY A 9 37.83 19.30 0.50
N TYR A 10 38.20 18.53 -0.52
CA TYR A 10 38.80 19.06 -1.76
C TYR A 10 37.94 18.77 -3.01
N THR A 11 36.92 17.96 -2.86
CA THR A 11 36.04 17.54 -3.98
C THR A 11 35.02 18.63 -4.29
N PHE A 12 35.03 19.16 -5.52
CA PHE A 12 34.03 20.10 -6.01
C PHE A 12 32.70 19.46 -6.39
N LEU A 13 32.63 18.12 -6.29
CA LEU A 13 31.46 17.29 -6.68
C LEU A 13 30.72 16.84 -5.43
N ALA A 14 29.94 17.75 -4.83
CA ALA A 14 29.22 17.49 -3.58
C ALA A 14 28.21 16.31 -3.71
N ARG A 15 27.54 16.21 -4.87
CA ARG A 15 26.59 15.14 -5.14
C ARG A 15 27.28 13.77 -5.10
N GLU A 16 28.38 13.60 -5.84
CA GLU A 16 29.13 12.35 -5.93
C GLU A 16 29.68 11.94 -4.57
N THR A 17 30.19 12.90 -3.80
CA THR A 17 30.68 12.67 -2.42
C THR A 17 29.55 12.14 -1.53
N VAL A 18 28.35 12.72 -1.60
CA VAL A 18 27.20 12.27 -0.81
C VAL A 18 26.78 10.87 -1.22
N LEU A 19 26.68 10.60 -2.52
CA LEU A 19 26.29 9.28 -3.03
C LEU A 19 27.29 8.22 -2.61
N LEU A 20 28.60 8.46 -2.79
CA LEU A 20 29.66 7.55 -2.39
C LEU A 20 29.63 7.25 -0.88
N ASN A 21 29.51 8.30 -0.04
CA ASN A 21 29.46 8.14 1.42
C ASN A 21 28.24 7.39 1.93
N ARG A 22 27.15 7.42 1.18
CA ARG A 22 25.91 6.70 1.50
C ARG A 22 25.80 5.35 0.80
N GLY A 23 26.78 4.98 -0.03
CA GLY A 23 26.72 3.75 -0.82
C GLY A 23 25.56 3.73 -1.83
N ILE A 24 25.16 4.91 -2.32
CA ILE A 24 24.04 5.05 -3.26
C ILE A 24 24.59 4.93 -4.69
N ASP A 25 24.06 3.97 -5.44
CA ASP A 25 24.37 3.78 -6.85
C ASP A 25 23.59 4.79 -7.72
N GLU A 26 24.24 5.31 -8.76
CA GLU A 26 23.61 6.26 -9.69
C GLU A 26 22.42 5.67 -10.46
N SER A 27 22.34 4.35 -10.60
CA SER A 27 21.18 3.68 -11.22
C SER A 27 19.85 4.00 -10.53
N LEU A 28 19.87 4.44 -9.27
CA LEU A 28 18.67 4.92 -8.56
C LEU A 28 18.02 6.18 -9.18
N PHE A 29 18.71 6.87 -10.08
CA PHE A 29 18.20 8.07 -10.74
C PHE A 29 17.71 7.83 -12.17
N THR A 30 17.85 6.59 -12.68
CA THR A 30 17.46 6.20 -14.05
C THR A 30 16.62 4.92 -14.04
N LEU A 31 15.65 4.85 -13.11
CA LEU A 31 14.81 3.66 -12.95
C LEU A 31 13.74 3.58 -14.04
N ASP A 32 13.45 2.37 -14.49
CA ASP A 32 12.35 2.03 -15.38
C ASP A 32 11.47 0.92 -14.78
N LYS A 33 10.46 0.49 -15.51
CA LYS A 33 9.51 -0.54 -15.05
C LYS A 33 10.14 -1.89 -14.71
N SER A 34 11.38 -2.17 -15.12
CA SER A 34 12.07 -3.45 -14.85
C SER A 34 12.41 -3.65 -13.37
N VAL A 35 12.34 -2.57 -12.55
CA VAL A 35 12.58 -2.66 -11.11
C VAL A 35 11.34 -3.07 -10.32
N ILE A 36 10.18 -3.15 -10.97
CA ILE A 36 8.93 -3.55 -10.34
C ILE A 36 8.94 -5.06 -10.15
N GLU A 37 8.83 -5.51 -8.91
CA GLU A 37 8.68 -6.94 -8.61
C GLU A 37 7.31 -7.45 -9.07
N ASP A 38 7.29 -8.70 -9.54
CA ASP A 38 6.05 -9.37 -9.90
C ASP A 38 5.15 -9.53 -8.67
N TYR A 39 3.86 -9.16 -8.79
CA TYR A 39 2.90 -9.36 -7.72
C TYR A 39 2.74 -10.84 -7.34
N ASN A 40 3.00 -11.78 -8.26
CA ASN A 40 2.99 -13.22 -7.96
C ASN A 40 4.07 -13.66 -6.96
N ASN A 41 5.01 -12.79 -6.59
CA ASN A 41 5.97 -13.06 -5.52
C ASN A 41 5.33 -12.96 -4.12
N TYR A 42 4.16 -12.32 -4.02
CA TYR A 42 3.43 -12.21 -2.75
C TYR A 42 2.65 -13.48 -2.47
N ASP A 43 2.93 -14.11 -1.34
CA ASP A 43 2.18 -15.27 -0.88
C ASP A 43 0.70 -14.90 -0.71
N ASN A 44 -0.20 -15.82 -1.04
CA ASN A 44 -1.66 -15.70 -0.93
C ASN A 44 -2.33 -14.64 -1.82
N ILE A 45 -1.61 -13.99 -2.74
CA ILE A 45 -2.19 -12.87 -3.51
C ILE A 45 -3.32 -13.33 -4.44
N ASN A 46 -3.14 -14.48 -5.07
CA ASN A 46 -4.16 -15.04 -5.97
C ASN A 46 -5.38 -15.52 -5.20
N GLU A 47 -5.18 -16.18 -4.05
CA GLU A 47 -6.24 -16.59 -3.14
C GLU A 47 -7.04 -15.40 -2.63
N GLY A 48 -6.37 -14.28 -2.33
CA GLY A 48 -7.03 -13.03 -1.94
C GLY A 48 -7.88 -12.43 -3.06
N VAL A 49 -7.39 -12.45 -4.31
CA VAL A 49 -8.15 -11.99 -5.48
C VAL A 49 -9.38 -12.89 -5.70
N GLU A 50 -9.21 -14.21 -5.65
CA GLU A 50 -10.31 -15.16 -5.81
C GLU A 50 -11.37 -14.98 -4.73
N LEU A 51 -10.98 -14.80 -3.46
CA LEU A 51 -11.88 -14.52 -2.35
C LEU A 51 -12.70 -13.26 -2.60
N LEU A 52 -12.04 -12.14 -2.95
CA LEU A 52 -12.71 -10.88 -3.23
C LEU A 52 -13.71 -11.01 -4.37
N VAL A 53 -13.32 -11.60 -5.49
CA VAL A 53 -14.18 -11.79 -6.67
C VAL A 53 -15.36 -12.71 -6.34
N GLN A 54 -15.16 -13.76 -5.55
CA GLN A 54 -16.25 -14.63 -5.08
C GLN A 54 -17.28 -13.84 -4.27
N HIS A 55 -16.86 -13.01 -3.32
CA HIS A 55 -17.78 -12.17 -2.54
C HIS A 55 -18.54 -11.17 -3.40
N ILE A 56 -17.87 -10.53 -4.37
CA ILE A 56 -18.53 -9.62 -5.31
C ILE A 56 -19.58 -10.35 -6.14
N ASN A 57 -19.26 -11.51 -6.69
CA ASN A 57 -20.18 -12.32 -7.49
C ASN A 57 -21.40 -12.83 -6.68
N ASN A 58 -21.22 -13.01 -5.37
CA ASN A 58 -22.29 -13.40 -4.45
C ASN A 58 -23.11 -12.22 -3.91
N ASN A 59 -22.83 -10.98 -4.36
CA ASN A 59 -23.40 -9.74 -3.82
C ASN A 59 -23.24 -9.61 -2.29
N SER A 60 -22.12 -10.06 -1.76
CA SER A 60 -21.80 -9.99 -0.34
C SER A 60 -21.58 -8.54 0.11
N ASN A 61 -21.86 -8.27 1.39
CA ASN A 61 -21.52 -7.01 2.01
C ASN A 61 -20.05 -7.05 2.48
N ILE A 62 -19.26 -6.11 2.01
CA ILE A 62 -17.83 -6.01 2.24
C ILE A 62 -17.55 -4.77 3.08
N LEU A 63 -16.93 -4.95 4.23
CA LEU A 63 -16.46 -3.84 5.08
C LEU A 63 -14.97 -3.63 4.87
N ILE A 64 -14.57 -2.40 4.58
CA ILE A 64 -13.16 -1.99 4.59
C ILE A 64 -12.90 -1.23 5.89
N VAL A 65 -11.92 -1.70 6.66
CA VAL A 65 -11.46 -1.05 7.90
C VAL A 65 -10.11 -0.43 7.61
N ALA A 66 -10.01 0.89 7.73
CA ALA A 66 -8.83 1.67 7.39
C ALA A 66 -8.23 2.37 8.61
N ASP A 67 -6.92 2.42 8.68
CA ASP A 67 -6.20 3.22 9.65
C ASP A 67 -6.32 4.72 9.32
N CYS A 68 -6.15 5.58 10.33
CA CYS A 68 -6.37 7.01 10.17
C CYS A 68 -5.16 7.80 9.68
N ASP A 69 -4.00 7.18 9.54
CA ASP A 69 -2.81 7.83 9.01
C ASP A 69 -2.83 7.92 7.47
N VAL A 70 -1.80 8.53 6.90
CA VAL A 70 -1.78 8.78 5.45
C VAL A 70 -1.65 7.49 4.65
N ASP A 71 -0.91 6.49 5.16
CA ASP A 71 -0.76 5.21 4.46
C ASP A 71 -2.08 4.42 4.49
N GLY A 72 -2.72 4.29 5.65
CA GLY A 72 -4.03 3.66 5.79
C GLY A 72 -5.11 4.33 4.92
N VAL A 73 -5.20 5.68 4.96
CA VAL A 73 -6.16 6.42 4.15
C VAL A 73 -5.90 6.29 2.64
N THR A 74 -4.63 6.31 2.20
CA THR A 74 -4.31 6.13 0.78
C THR A 74 -4.53 4.69 0.33
N SER A 75 -4.23 3.70 1.17
CA SER A 75 -4.51 2.28 0.95
C SER A 75 -6.01 2.03 0.77
N PHE A 76 -6.82 2.59 1.68
CA PHE A 76 -8.27 2.58 1.57
C PHE A 76 -8.75 3.23 0.26
N ALA A 77 -8.25 4.43 -0.05
CA ALA A 77 -8.73 5.21 -1.18
C ALA A 77 -8.48 4.51 -2.52
N ILE A 78 -7.30 3.90 -2.74
CA ILE A 78 -7.02 3.19 -3.97
C ILE A 78 -7.88 1.93 -4.10
N LEU A 79 -8.06 1.17 -3.02
CA LEU A 79 -8.89 -0.04 -3.01
C LEU A 79 -10.37 0.30 -3.26
N TYR A 80 -10.93 1.24 -2.51
CA TYR A 80 -12.32 1.64 -2.61
C TYR A 80 -12.66 2.20 -3.99
N ASN A 81 -11.85 3.14 -4.49
CA ASN A 81 -12.10 3.77 -5.79
C ASN A 81 -11.96 2.77 -6.93
N TYR A 82 -10.93 1.91 -6.91
CA TYR A 82 -10.76 0.85 -7.91
C TYR A 82 -11.99 -0.06 -7.96
N LEU A 83 -12.44 -0.55 -6.81
CA LEU A 83 -13.60 -1.45 -6.75
C LEU A 83 -14.90 -0.77 -7.20
N LYS A 84 -15.10 0.50 -6.85
CA LYS A 84 -16.27 1.28 -7.31
C LYS A 84 -16.22 1.58 -8.80
N GLU A 85 -15.05 1.87 -9.36
CA GLU A 85 -14.89 2.11 -10.80
C GLU A 85 -15.06 0.83 -11.62
N GLU A 86 -14.62 -0.33 -11.09
CA GLU A 86 -14.68 -1.60 -11.81
C GLU A 86 -16.06 -2.24 -11.74
N TYR A 87 -16.69 -2.23 -10.57
CA TYR A 87 -17.90 -2.98 -10.31
C TYR A 87 -19.16 -2.13 -10.14
N GLY A 88 -19.00 -0.81 -9.90
CA GLY A 88 -20.14 0.11 -9.71
C GLY A 88 -21.06 -0.33 -8.59
N ASP A 89 -22.36 -0.44 -8.90
CA ASP A 89 -23.39 -0.85 -7.94
C ASP A 89 -23.44 -2.37 -7.68
N LYS A 90 -22.59 -3.14 -8.36
CA LYS A 90 -22.50 -4.60 -8.12
C LYS A 90 -21.68 -4.96 -6.88
N VAL A 91 -20.94 -4.00 -6.32
CA VAL A 91 -20.17 -4.21 -5.11
C VAL A 91 -20.79 -3.44 -3.95
N ASN A 92 -21.16 -4.15 -2.88
CA ASN A 92 -21.68 -3.56 -1.65
C ASN A 92 -20.52 -3.26 -0.72
N LEU A 93 -20.02 -2.01 -0.73
CA LEU A 93 -18.91 -1.56 0.11
C LEU A 93 -19.40 -0.66 1.23
N GLU A 94 -19.05 -1.03 2.44
CA GLU A 94 -19.10 -0.20 3.63
C GLU A 94 -17.67 0.07 4.10
N PHE A 95 -17.46 1.11 4.89
CA PHE A 95 -16.13 1.38 5.43
C PHE A 95 -16.20 2.03 6.81
N VAL A 96 -15.14 1.80 7.59
CA VAL A 96 -14.84 2.47 8.85
C VAL A 96 -13.42 2.97 8.77
N ILE A 97 -13.18 4.21 9.17
CA ILE A 97 -11.85 4.78 9.35
C ILE A 97 -11.68 5.03 10.84
N HIS A 98 -10.58 4.60 11.42
CA HIS A 98 -10.25 4.85 12.82
C HIS A 98 -10.21 6.36 13.12
N GLU A 99 -10.78 6.80 14.24
CA GLU A 99 -10.75 8.21 14.65
C GLU A 99 -9.46 8.59 15.38
N ASP A 100 -8.83 7.62 16.05
CA ASP A 100 -7.61 7.78 16.85
C ASP A 100 -6.47 6.88 16.32
N LYS A 101 -5.35 6.80 17.07
CA LYS A 101 -4.19 5.95 16.76
C LYS A 101 -4.43 4.45 16.98
N GLU A 102 -5.65 3.99 16.79
CA GLU A 102 -5.97 2.58 16.76
C GLU A 102 -5.65 2.00 15.39
N HIS A 103 -5.22 0.74 15.37
CA HIS A 103 -4.84 0.02 14.17
C HIS A 103 -5.56 -1.31 14.08
N GLY A 104 -5.85 -1.73 12.86
CA GLY A 104 -6.39 -3.06 12.58
C GLY A 104 -7.79 -3.29 13.18
N LEU A 105 -8.05 -4.50 13.66
CA LEU A 105 -9.32 -4.89 14.28
C LEU A 105 -9.34 -4.55 15.77
N SER A 106 -9.42 -3.26 16.09
CA SER A 106 -9.55 -2.83 17.48
C SER A 106 -10.87 -3.32 18.10
N LYS A 107 -10.93 -3.33 19.45
CA LYS A 107 -12.12 -3.78 20.18
C LYS A 107 -13.33 -2.88 20.00
N ASP A 108 -13.10 -1.65 19.55
CA ASP A 108 -14.13 -0.62 19.42
C ASP A 108 -14.81 -0.66 18.04
N ILE A 109 -14.26 -1.41 17.08
CA ILE A 109 -14.91 -1.63 15.79
C ILE A 109 -16.03 -2.65 15.91
N ILE A 110 -17.24 -2.18 15.68
CA ILE A 110 -18.42 -3.04 15.60
C ILE A 110 -18.55 -3.55 14.16
N ILE A 111 -18.42 -4.86 13.97
CA ILE A 111 -18.68 -5.51 12.69
C ILE A 111 -20.06 -6.12 12.75
N GLU A 112 -20.97 -5.52 12.00
CA GLU A 112 -22.39 -5.89 11.96
C GLU A 112 -22.59 -7.30 11.37
N ASP A 113 -23.70 -7.95 11.74
CA ASP A 113 -23.97 -9.34 11.38
C ASP A 113 -24.24 -9.56 9.87
N HIS A 114 -24.53 -8.51 9.12
CA HIS A 114 -24.75 -8.58 7.67
C HIS A 114 -23.44 -8.56 6.87
N ILE A 115 -22.30 -8.25 7.48
CA ILE A 115 -20.99 -8.24 6.82
C ILE A 115 -20.51 -9.67 6.56
N ASN A 116 -20.03 -9.93 5.36
CA ASN A 116 -19.57 -11.24 4.92
C ASN A 116 -18.04 -11.29 4.72
N LEU A 117 -17.43 -10.17 4.35
CA LEU A 117 -15.99 -10.03 4.17
C LEU A 117 -15.51 -8.73 4.83
N VAL A 118 -14.42 -8.81 5.58
CA VAL A 118 -13.70 -7.65 6.11
C VAL A 118 -12.36 -7.55 5.38
N ILE A 119 -12.04 -6.38 4.84
CA ILE A 119 -10.73 -6.09 4.23
C ILE A 119 -10.02 -5.04 5.06
N LEU A 120 -8.77 -5.32 5.42
CA LEU A 120 -7.92 -4.38 6.15
C LEU A 120 -6.72 -4.02 5.26
N PRO A 121 -6.75 -2.87 4.59
CA PRO A 121 -5.57 -2.32 3.95
C PRO A 121 -4.69 -1.62 5.01
N ASP A 122 -3.39 -1.88 4.97
CA ASP A 122 -2.36 -1.29 5.82
C ASP A 122 -2.37 -1.73 7.30
N ALA A 123 -3.12 -2.76 7.67
CA ALA A 123 -3.17 -3.22 9.06
C ALA A 123 -3.64 -4.67 9.18
N GLY A 124 -3.53 -5.22 10.38
CA GLY A 124 -4.24 -6.41 10.80
C GLY A 124 -3.44 -7.71 10.78
N SER A 125 -2.21 -7.74 10.27
CA SER A 125 -1.42 -9.00 10.18
C SER A 125 -1.29 -9.74 11.52
N ASN A 126 -1.36 -9.03 12.65
CA ASN A 126 -1.18 -9.59 13.99
C ASN A 126 -2.50 -9.84 14.75
N ASP A 127 -3.66 -9.58 14.16
CA ASP A 127 -4.97 -9.65 14.82
C ASP A 127 -5.55 -11.06 14.87
N TYR A 128 -4.71 -12.06 15.19
CA TYR A 128 -5.06 -13.49 15.12
C TYR A 128 -6.34 -13.87 15.89
N PHE A 129 -6.55 -13.26 17.06
CA PHE A 129 -7.73 -13.51 17.87
C PHE A 129 -9.00 -12.98 17.21
N GLN A 130 -8.94 -11.78 16.68
CA GLN A 130 -10.05 -11.12 16.00
C GLN A 130 -10.41 -11.86 14.68
N HIS A 131 -9.38 -12.29 13.93
CA HIS A 131 -9.59 -13.14 12.75
C HIS A 131 -10.37 -14.40 13.09
N LYS A 132 -9.97 -15.07 14.18
CA LYS A 132 -10.69 -16.26 14.64
C LYS A 132 -12.13 -15.94 15.02
N CYS A 133 -12.37 -14.86 15.77
CA CYS A 133 -13.73 -14.46 16.15
C CYS A 133 -14.61 -14.17 14.93
N LEU A 134 -14.08 -13.54 13.88
CA LEU A 134 -14.79 -13.27 12.64
C LEU A 134 -15.07 -14.56 11.88
N LYS A 135 -14.07 -15.44 11.78
CA LYS A 135 -14.24 -16.75 11.12
C LYS A 135 -15.27 -17.62 11.82
N ASP A 136 -15.31 -17.63 13.16
CA ASP A 136 -16.32 -18.36 13.94
C ASP A 136 -17.75 -17.80 13.71
N ARG A 137 -17.88 -16.54 13.28
CA ARG A 137 -19.13 -15.89 12.84
C ARG A 137 -19.47 -16.12 11.35
N GLY A 138 -18.58 -16.78 10.59
CA GLY A 138 -18.73 -16.98 9.16
C GLY A 138 -18.37 -15.77 8.31
N VAL A 139 -17.59 -14.83 8.85
CA VAL A 139 -17.06 -13.65 8.15
C VAL A 139 -15.64 -13.96 7.70
N ASP A 140 -15.38 -13.81 6.40
CA ASP A 140 -14.04 -13.94 5.85
C ASP A 140 -13.23 -12.66 6.07
N VAL A 141 -11.88 -12.80 6.11
CA VAL A 141 -10.96 -11.68 6.38
C VAL A 141 -9.84 -11.68 5.35
N LEU A 142 -9.60 -10.53 4.73
CA LEU A 142 -8.51 -10.27 3.78
C LEU A 142 -7.65 -9.13 4.31
N ILE A 143 -6.35 -9.39 4.49
CA ILE A 143 -5.36 -8.45 5.01
C ILE A 143 -4.40 -8.08 3.89
N LEU A 144 -4.18 -6.76 3.68
CA LEU A 144 -3.21 -6.20 2.74
C LEU A 144 -2.25 -5.29 3.52
N ASP A 145 -1.20 -5.87 4.10
CA ASP A 145 -0.43 -5.21 5.15
C ASP A 145 1.08 -5.31 4.92
N HIS A 146 1.84 -4.45 5.58
CA HIS A 146 3.30 -4.39 5.49
C HIS A 146 4.01 -4.42 6.85
N HIS A 147 3.25 -4.42 7.93
CA HIS A 147 3.81 -4.45 9.28
C HIS A 147 4.49 -5.78 9.60
N ASP A 148 5.51 -5.71 10.49
CA ASP A 148 6.18 -6.90 10.99
C ASP A 148 5.21 -7.83 11.68
N CYS A 149 5.25 -9.11 11.31
CA CYS A 149 4.45 -10.16 11.93
C CYS A 149 5.22 -11.49 11.90
N GLU A 150 4.90 -12.37 12.86
CA GLU A 150 5.66 -13.60 13.05
C GLU A 150 5.23 -14.72 12.10
N LYS A 151 3.96 -14.75 11.71
CA LYS A 151 3.36 -15.83 10.93
C LYS A 151 2.08 -15.41 10.23
N TYR A 152 1.66 -16.20 9.26
CA TYR A 152 0.33 -16.09 8.68
C TYR A 152 -0.78 -16.49 9.66
N SER A 153 -1.93 -15.83 9.53
CA SER A 153 -3.14 -16.24 10.25
C SER A 153 -3.74 -17.51 9.62
N GLU A 154 -4.25 -18.43 10.43
CA GLU A 154 -5.01 -19.58 9.96
C GLU A 154 -6.49 -19.24 9.66
N ASN A 155 -6.93 -18.04 10.03
CA ASN A 155 -8.34 -17.61 9.96
C ASN A 155 -8.55 -16.39 9.06
N ALA A 156 -7.51 -15.94 8.34
CA ALA A 156 -7.56 -14.83 7.39
C ALA A 156 -6.61 -15.11 6.22
N ILE A 157 -6.92 -14.57 5.04
CA ILE A 157 -5.96 -14.47 3.97
C ILE A 157 -5.11 -13.21 4.23
N VAL A 158 -3.81 -13.40 4.43
CA VAL A 158 -2.85 -12.32 4.70
C VAL A 158 -1.90 -12.20 3.53
N ILE A 159 -1.86 -11.03 2.92
CA ILE A 159 -0.90 -10.62 1.89
C ILE A 159 0.01 -9.59 2.54
N ASN A 160 1.28 -9.96 2.76
CA ASN A 160 2.22 -9.13 3.50
C ASN A 160 3.63 -9.31 2.92
N ASN A 161 4.31 -8.19 2.61
CA ASN A 161 5.65 -8.22 2.05
C ASN A 161 6.70 -8.74 3.05
N GLN A 162 6.50 -8.58 4.36
CA GLN A 162 7.44 -9.09 5.37
C GLN A 162 7.42 -10.63 5.41
N LEU A 163 6.25 -11.24 5.30
CA LEU A 163 6.08 -12.70 5.34
C LEU A 163 6.42 -13.38 4.02
N SER A 164 6.13 -12.76 2.88
CA SER A 164 6.30 -13.35 1.55
C SER A 164 7.77 -13.54 1.20
N ASN A 165 8.25 -14.78 1.20
CA ASN A 165 9.67 -15.10 1.06
C ASN A 165 10.27 -14.68 -0.29
N ASN A 166 9.48 -14.66 -1.37
CA ASN A 166 9.91 -14.30 -2.71
C ASN A 166 9.89 -12.79 -2.98
N VAL A 167 9.33 -12.00 -2.09
CA VAL A 167 9.35 -10.53 -2.15
C VAL A 167 10.67 -10.04 -1.59
N HIS A 168 11.45 -9.31 -2.38
CA HIS A 168 12.74 -8.76 -1.96
C HIS A 168 12.58 -7.37 -1.34
N ASN A 169 11.64 -6.56 -1.89
CA ASN A 169 11.37 -5.24 -1.36
C ASN A 169 10.53 -5.28 -0.09
N LYS A 170 11.20 -5.23 1.06
CA LYS A 170 10.54 -5.14 2.38
C LYS A 170 10.22 -3.70 2.81
N ASN A 171 10.59 -2.72 2.00
CA ASN A 171 10.39 -1.29 2.26
C ASN A 171 9.28 -0.72 1.35
N LEU A 172 8.15 -1.38 1.34
CA LEU A 172 6.95 -0.94 0.63
C LEU A 172 5.84 -0.80 1.67
N ALA A 173 5.22 0.36 1.74
CA ALA A 173 4.13 0.67 2.68
C ALA A 173 2.85 -0.10 2.35
N GLY A 174 1.86 -0.06 3.22
CA GLY A 174 0.58 -0.75 3.04
C GLY A 174 -0.14 -0.37 1.75
N VAL A 175 -0.07 0.91 1.34
CA VAL A 175 -0.58 1.34 0.04
C VAL A 175 0.12 0.66 -1.13
N GLY A 176 1.40 0.38 -0.99
CA GLY A 176 2.16 -0.35 -2.00
C GLY A 176 1.76 -1.83 -2.08
N VAL A 177 1.52 -2.49 -0.94
CA VAL A 177 0.98 -3.85 -0.89
C VAL A 177 -0.43 -3.89 -1.49
N THR A 178 -1.28 -2.92 -1.12
CA THR A 178 -2.62 -2.77 -1.71
C THR A 178 -2.56 -2.56 -3.23
N TYR A 179 -1.62 -1.75 -3.72
CA TYR A 179 -1.40 -1.58 -5.17
C TYR A 179 -0.98 -2.91 -5.84
N LYS A 180 -0.10 -3.70 -5.22
CA LYS A 180 0.27 -5.03 -5.75
C LYS A 180 -0.94 -5.95 -5.86
N PHE A 181 -1.82 -5.92 -4.87
CA PHE A 181 -3.08 -6.64 -4.90
C PHE A 181 -3.99 -6.16 -6.05
N LEU A 182 -4.10 -4.85 -6.28
CA LEU A 182 -4.85 -4.31 -7.41
C LEU A 182 -4.23 -4.68 -8.76
N LYS A 183 -2.90 -4.77 -8.87
CA LYS A 183 -2.24 -5.29 -10.09
C LYS A 183 -2.54 -6.78 -10.32
N ALA A 184 -2.66 -7.59 -9.27
CA ALA A 184 -3.11 -8.98 -9.38
C ALA A 184 -4.59 -9.06 -9.84
N LEU A 185 -5.43 -8.18 -9.31
CA LEU A 185 -6.83 -8.06 -9.74
C LEU A 185 -6.95 -7.58 -11.20
N ASP A 186 -6.11 -6.62 -11.64
CA ASP A 186 -5.98 -6.23 -13.05
C ASP A 186 -5.65 -7.45 -13.93
N GLY A 187 -4.68 -8.27 -13.50
CA GLY A 187 -4.30 -9.49 -14.22
C GLY A 187 -5.46 -10.49 -14.33
N TYR A 188 -6.20 -10.68 -13.24
CA TYR A 188 -7.39 -11.56 -13.21
C TYR A 188 -8.50 -11.05 -14.13
N LEU A 189 -8.71 -9.74 -14.20
CA LEU A 189 -9.78 -9.10 -14.98
C LEU A 189 -9.37 -8.76 -16.43
N PHE A 190 -8.11 -9.01 -16.79
CA PHE A 190 -7.53 -8.64 -18.09
C PHE A 190 -7.64 -7.14 -18.38
N ASN A 191 -7.43 -6.30 -17.37
CA ASN A 191 -7.37 -4.84 -17.50
C ASN A 191 -6.03 -4.26 -16.97
N ASP A 192 -5.85 -2.94 -16.94
CA ASP A 192 -4.64 -2.25 -16.47
C ASP A 192 -5.01 -0.87 -15.89
N LYS A 193 -5.75 -0.88 -14.79
CA LYS A 193 -6.28 0.33 -14.14
C LYS A 193 -5.51 0.75 -12.90
N ALA A 194 -4.82 -0.16 -12.22
CA ALA A 194 -4.16 0.12 -10.95
C ALA A 194 -3.10 1.23 -11.06
N ASP A 195 -2.40 1.34 -12.21
CA ASP A 195 -1.39 2.37 -12.44
C ASP A 195 -1.95 3.81 -12.36
N TYR A 196 -3.28 4.00 -12.50
CA TYR A 196 -3.94 5.29 -12.31
C TYR A 196 -3.74 5.88 -10.92
N TYR A 197 -3.56 5.03 -9.90
CA TYR A 197 -3.45 5.40 -8.49
C TYR A 197 -2.02 5.55 -7.98
N LEU A 198 -1.01 5.55 -8.86
CA LEU A 198 0.40 5.65 -8.46
C LEU A 198 0.73 6.91 -7.67
N ASP A 199 -0.01 7.99 -7.84
CA ASP A 199 0.15 9.21 -7.05
C ASP A 199 -0.20 9.00 -5.55
N LEU A 200 -1.27 8.26 -5.26
CA LEU A 200 -1.62 7.89 -3.89
C LEU A 200 -0.63 6.86 -3.33
N VAL A 201 -0.14 5.92 -4.16
CA VAL A 201 0.93 5.00 -3.78
C VAL A 201 2.20 5.76 -3.40
N ALA A 202 2.55 6.79 -4.18
CA ALA A 202 3.68 7.64 -3.85
C ALA A 202 3.49 8.36 -2.51
N LEU A 203 2.30 8.92 -2.28
CA LEU A 203 1.98 9.67 -1.07
C LEU A 203 2.10 8.81 0.19
N GLY A 204 1.49 7.62 0.24
CA GLY A 204 1.55 6.73 1.40
C GLY A 204 2.99 6.27 1.67
N ASN A 205 3.73 5.82 0.64
CA ASN A 205 5.14 5.44 0.83
C ASN A 205 6.03 6.56 1.37
N VAL A 206 5.79 7.82 0.99
CA VAL A 206 6.53 8.98 1.51
C VAL A 206 6.10 9.29 2.94
N ALA A 207 4.82 9.24 3.24
CA ALA A 207 4.28 9.54 4.56
C ALA A 207 4.72 8.52 5.62
N ASP A 208 4.78 7.25 5.24
CA ASP A 208 5.26 6.16 6.09
C ASP A 208 6.81 6.01 6.10
N VAL A 209 7.49 6.99 5.51
CA VAL A 209 8.96 7.10 5.54
C VAL A 209 9.68 5.87 4.98
N MET A 210 9.14 5.24 3.96
CA MET A 210 9.75 4.08 3.30
C MET A 210 11.10 4.44 2.66
N LEU A 211 12.03 3.49 2.68
CA LEU A 211 13.40 3.71 2.21
C LEU A 211 13.45 3.86 0.68
N LEU A 212 13.75 5.08 0.22
CA LEU A 212 13.91 5.37 -1.22
C LEU A 212 15.26 4.90 -1.80
N THR A 213 16.04 4.14 -1.05
CA THR A 213 17.17 3.35 -1.58
C THR A 213 16.70 2.04 -2.21
N GLU A 214 15.48 1.59 -1.88
CA GLU A 214 14.82 0.50 -2.59
C GLU A 214 14.33 0.98 -3.95
N LYS A 215 14.78 0.30 -5.00
CA LYS A 215 14.55 0.73 -6.39
C LYS A 215 13.07 0.80 -6.75
N GLU A 216 12.31 -0.19 -6.36
CA GLU A 216 10.88 -0.26 -6.65
C GLU A 216 10.10 0.82 -5.92
N THR A 217 10.31 0.98 -4.60
CA THR A 217 9.66 2.04 -3.81
C THR A 217 9.98 3.42 -4.37
N ARG A 218 11.25 3.65 -4.71
CA ARG A 218 11.68 4.89 -5.36
C ARG A 218 11.02 5.10 -6.71
N TYR A 219 10.88 4.04 -7.52
CA TYR A 219 10.21 4.12 -8.80
C TYR A 219 8.74 4.54 -8.65
N PHE A 220 8.01 3.93 -7.72
CA PHE A 220 6.61 4.29 -7.46
C PHE A 220 6.47 5.73 -6.99
N VAL A 221 7.31 6.17 -6.05
CA VAL A 221 7.31 7.57 -5.59
C VAL A 221 7.60 8.53 -6.73
N TYR A 222 8.63 8.26 -7.54
CA TYR A 222 8.97 9.12 -8.66
C TYR A 222 7.85 9.18 -9.69
N LYS A 223 7.30 8.03 -10.09
CA LYS A 223 6.25 7.95 -11.12
C LYS A 223 4.91 8.53 -10.64
N GLY A 224 4.54 8.30 -9.40
CA GLY A 224 3.32 8.88 -8.84
C GLY A 224 3.38 10.40 -8.72
N LEU A 225 4.53 10.95 -8.33
CA LEU A 225 4.72 12.41 -8.26
C LEU A 225 4.88 13.06 -9.66
N GLU A 226 5.32 12.31 -10.67
CA GLU A 226 5.40 12.80 -12.06
C GLU A 226 4.02 13.01 -12.68
N ASN A 227 3.04 12.19 -12.30
CA ASN A 227 1.68 12.21 -12.86
C ASN A 227 0.63 12.13 -11.74
N VAL A 228 0.29 13.27 -11.16
CA VAL A 228 -0.77 13.35 -10.14
C VAL A 228 -2.13 13.29 -10.84
N ASN A 229 -2.92 12.26 -10.53
CA ASN A 229 -4.27 12.06 -11.06
C ASN A 229 -5.35 12.46 -10.06
N ASN A 230 -5.10 12.24 -8.76
CA ASN A 230 -6.05 12.49 -7.69
C ASN A 230 -6.44 13.98 -7.60
N THR A 231 -7.74 14.26 -7.63
CA THR A 231 -8.28 15.61 -7.67
C THR A 231 -7.97 16.41 -6.40
N PHE A 232 -7.99 15.75 -5.24
CA PHE A 232 -7.66 16.39 -3.96
C PHE A 232 -6.17 16.79 -3.93
N LEU A 233 -5.26 15.90 -4.36
CA LEU A 233 -3.83 16.21 -4.41
C LEU A 233 -3.56 17.35 -5.39
N LYS A 234 -4.20 17.38 -6.56
CA LYS A 234 -4.11 18.50 -7.50
C LYS A 234 -4.51 19.81 -6.83
N ALA A 235 -5.68 19.83 -6.19
CA ALA A 235 -6.16 21.02 -5.50
C ALA A 235 -5.22 21.46 -4.36
N LEU A 236 -4.66 20.51 -3.60
CA LEU A 236 -3.71 20.80 -2.54
C LEU A 236 -2.41 21.44 -3.07
N ILE A 237 -1.89 20.93 -4.19
CA ILE A 237 -0.71 21.47 -4.87
C ILE A 237 -0.99 22.88 -5.37
N ASP A 238 -2.11 23.09 -6.06
CA ASP A 238 -2.51 24.38 -6.62
C ASP A 238 -2.66 25.46 -5.53
N VAL A 239 -3.32 25.13 -4.42
CA VAL A 239 -3.54 26.07 -3.31
C VAL A 239 -2.23 26.45 -2.59
N ASN A 240 -1.30 25.50 -2.47
CA ASN A 240 -0.04 25.73 -1.76
C ASN A 240 1.10 26.17 -2.69
N SER A 241 0.86 26.31 -3.99
CA SER A 241 1.88 26.66 -5.00
C SER A 241 3.10 25.73 -4.97
N PHE A 242 2.89 24.46 -4.62
CA PHE A 242 3.95 23.45 -4.66
C PHE A 242 4.34 23.13 -6.09
N ASP A 243 5.62 23.31 -6.42
CA ASP A 243 6.19 22.79 -7.66
C ASP A 243 6.84 21.43 -7.40
N LEU A 244 6.17 20.35 -7.81
CA LEU A 244 6.67 18.98 -7.68
C LEU A 244 7.94 18.72 -8.53
N ASN A 245 8.25 19.62 -9.46
CA ASN A 245 9.45 19.52 -10.30
C ASN A 245 10.71 20.13 -9.64
N GLY A 246 10.63 20.53 -8.37
CA GLY A 246 11.78 21.00 -7.59
C GLY A 246 12.34 22.36 -8.02
N LYS A 247 11.53 23.17 -8.70
CA LYS A 247 11.84 24.57 -8.97
C LYS A 247 11.17 25.42 -7.89
N TYR A 248 11.96 25.81 -6.91
CA TYR A 248 11.61 26.84 -5.94
C TYR A 248 11.96 28.23 -6.53
#